data_232d5581729f34c8ea97520c718bb5a4
#
_entry.id   232d5581729f34c8ea97520c718bb5a4
#
_cell.length_a   1.000
_cell.length_b   1.000
_cell.length_c   1.000
_cell.angle_alpha   90.00
_cell.angle_beta   90.00
_cell.angle_gamma   90.00
#
_symmetry.space_group_name_H-M   'P 1'
#
loop_
_entity.id
_entity.type
_entity.pdbx_description
1 polymer ?
#
loop_
_entity_poly.entity_id
_entity_poly.type
_entity_poly.pdbx_seq_one_letter_code
_entity_poly.pdbx_strand_id
1 'polypeptide(L)'
;GLDISEATLASTSPKMFIGKDAERIQRVQDKVKLPIFGGDCYLYGMLTLGTIDLVIEASMSDYDYLAPTAMVNAAGGVVTGWSGEPLGLGTTDKIVAAGDPKLHAEVIKLLNKD
;
A
#
# COMPACT_ATOMS: atom_id res chain seq x y z
N GLY A 1 -15.40 9.40 3.53
CA GLY A 1 -14.21 8.75 3.06
C GLY A 1 -14.43 8.06 1.73
N LEU A 2 -13.34 7.65 1.11
CA LEU A 2 -13.37 6.97 -0.17
C LEU A 2 -13.72 5.49 0.02
N ASP A 3 -14.66 5.00 -0.78
CA ASP A 3 -14.97 3.57 -0.81
C ASP A 3 -13.88 2.83 -1.61
N ILE A 4 -13.51 1.64 -1.17
CA ILE A 4 -12.47 0.85 -1.82
C ILE A 4 -12.78 0.59 -3.31
N SER A 5 -14.07 0.46 -3.66
CA SER A 5 -14.50 0.24 -5.06
C SER A 5 -14.21 1.45 -5.95
N GLU A 6 -13.89 2.60 -5.38
CA GLU A 6 -13.55 3.82 -6.10
C GLU A 6 -12.05 4.10 -6.10
N ALA A 7 -11.27 3.28 -5.40
CA ALA A 7 -9.85 3.54 -5.17
C ALA A 7 -8.98 3.11 -6.35
N THR A 8 -7.92 3.86 -6.57
CA THR A 8 -6.83 3.49 -7.47
C THR A 8 -5.69 2.93 -6.62
N LEU A 9 -5.33 1.68 -6.90
CA LEU A 9 -4.24 0.97 -6.22
C LEU A 9 -3.02 0.96 -7.12
N ALA A 10 -1.87 1.34 -6.57
CA ALA A 10 -0.61 1.29 -7.32
C ALA A 10 0.40 0.40 -6.61
N SER A 11 1.20 -0.30 -7.41
CA SER A 11 2.32 -1.12 -6.96
C SER A 11 3.42 -1.02 -8.01
N THR A 12 4.67 -1.22 -7.59
CA THR A 12 5.79 -1.07 -8.52
C THR A 12 5.75 -2.13 -9.62
N SER A 13 5.50 -3.40 -9.25
CA SER A 13 5.47 -4.50 -10.22
C SER A 13 4.57 -5.62 -9.72
N PRO A 14 3.82 -6.29 -10.60
CA PRO A 14 3.06 -7.47 -10.19
C PRO A 14 3.95 -8.62 -9.73
N LYS A 15 5.22 -8.63 -10.16
CA LYS A 15 6.17 -9.68 -9.83
C LYS A 15 6.68 -9.61 -8.39
N MET A 16 6.44 -8.51 -7.68
CA MET A 16 6.89 -8.39 -6.29
C MET A 16 6.02 -9.20 -5.31
N PHE A 17 4.86 -9.66 -5.74
CA PHE A 17 3.95 -10.45 -4.89
C PHE A 17 4.11 -11.92 -5.20
N ILE A 18 4.76 -12.67 -4.30
CA ILE A 18 5.06 -14.08 -4.49
C ILE A 18 4.37 -14.95 -3.42
N GLY A 19 4.08 -16.21 -3.77
CA GLY A 19 3.47 -17.15 -2.85
C GLY A 19 2.11 -16.68 -2.34
N LYS A 20 1.93 -16.72 -1.03
CA LYS A 20 0.69 -16.29 -0.39
C LYS A 20 0.42 -14.80 -0.55
N ASP A 21 1.47 -14.00 -0.76
CA ASP A 21 1.31 -12.57 -0.97
C ASP A 21 0.53 -12.29 -2.25
N ALA A 22 0.72 -13.11 -3.29
CA ALA A 22 -0.04 -12.97 -4.53
C ALA A 22 -1.53 -13.18 -4.29
N GLU A 23 -1.90 -14.15 -3.45
CA GLU A 23 -3.30 -14.40 -3.10
C GLU A 23 -3.89 -13.25 -2.28
N ARG A 24 -3.11 -12.74 -1.34
CA ARG A 24 -3.54 -11.63 -0.47
C ARG A 24 -3.80 -10.37 -1.27
N ILE A 25 -2.84 -9.99 -2.12
CA ILE A 25 -2.99 -8.76 -2.92
C ILE A 25 -4.14 -8.90 -3.91
N GLN A 26 -4.41 -10.10 -4.41
CA GLN A 26 -5.50 -10.33 -5.34
C GLN A 26 -6.85 -9.96 -4.71
N ARG A 27 -7.03 -10.21 -3.42
CA ARG A 27 -8.27 -9.83 -2.71
C ARG A 27 -8.50 -8.33 -2.77
N VAL A 28 -7.44 -7.54 -2.65
CA VAL A 28 -7.52 -6.09 -2.74
C VAL A 28 -7.72 -5.65 -4.18
N GLN A 29 -6.97 -6.24 -5.11
CA GLN A 29 -7.07 -5.91 -6.53
C GLN A 29 -8.49 -6.13 -7.08
N ASP A 30 -9.17 -7.17 -6.57
CA ASP A 30 -10.54 -7.49 -7.00
C ASP A 30 -11.57 -6.46 -6.50
N LYS A 31 -11.25 -5.71 -5.46
CA LYS A 31 -12.18 -4.75 -4.85
C LYS A 31 -11.97 -3.33 -5.33
N VAL A 32 -10.75 -2.96 -5.75
CA VAL A 32 -10.46 -1.59 -6.16
C VAL A 32 -10.99 -1.30 -7.55
N LYS A 33 -11.13 -0.02 -7.86
CA LYS A 33 -11.57 0.42 -9.19
C LYS A 33 -10.52 0.11 -10.25
N LEU A 34 -9.25 0.38 -9.94
CA LEU A 34 -8.17 0.29 -10.92
C LEU A 34 -6.86 -0.07 -10.25
N PRO A 35 -6.28 -1.25 -10.55
CA PRO A 35 -4.89 -1.54 -10.18
C PRO A 35 -3.95 -1.06 -11.28
N ILE A 36 -2.88 -0.34 -10.89
CA ILE A 36 -1.85 0.10 -11.83
C ILE A 36 -0.48 -0.33 -11.32
N PHE A 37 0.50 -0.44 -12.23
CA PHE A 37 1.85 -0.88 -11.90
C PHE A 37 2.88 0.07 -12.50
N GLY A 38 4.02 0.19 -11.81
CA GLY A 38 5.10 1.07 -12.22
C GLY A 38 5.19 2.29 -11.32
N GLY A 39 6.17 3.14 -11.56
CA GLY A 39 6.30 4.42 -10.86
C GLY A 39 7.26 4.44 -9.67
N ASP A 40 7.66 3.30 -9.15
CA ASP A 40 8.63 3.19 -8.05
C ASP A 40 8.35 4.19 -6.91
N CYS A 41 9.35 4.94 -6.48
CA CYS A 41 9.20 5.89 -5.37
C CYS A 41 8.24 7.05 -5.68
N TYR A 42 7.94 7.30 -6.95
CA TYR A 42 6.97 8.34 -7.32
C TYR A 42 5.55 8.00 -6.89
N LEU A 43 5.26 6.73 -6.64
CA LEU A 43 3.93 6.29 -6.19
C LEU A 43 3.49 7.01 -4.90
N TYR A 44 4.42 7.17 -3.98
CA TYR A 44 4.12 7.82 -2.69
C TYR A 44 3.86 9.32 -2.85
N GLY A 45 4.56 9.96 -3.77
CA GLY A 45 4.28 11.35 -4.13
C GLY A 45 2.90 11.51 -4.75
N MET A 46 2.53 10.59 -5.65
CA MET A 46 1.21 10.59 -6.27
C MET A 46 0.11 10.36 -5.23
N LEU A 47 0.39 9.51 -4.23
CA LEU A 47 -0.53 9.26 -3.14
C LEU A 47 -0.78 10.54 -2.32
N THR A 48 0.29 11.27 -1.97
CA THR A 48 0.15 12.51 -1.20
C THR A 48 -0.58 13.60 -1.96
N LEU A 49 -0.51 13.58 -3.29
CA LEU A 49 -1.23 14.53 -4.15
C LEU A 49 -2.68 14.10 -4.44
N GLY A 50 -3.07 12.89 -3.99
CA GLY A 50 -4.41 12.40 -4.22
C GLY A 50 -4.67 11.82 -5.60
N THR A 51 -3.63 11.66 -6.42
CA THR A 51 -3.75 11.06 -7.76
C THR A 51 -4.03 9.57 -7.68
N ILE A 52 -3.46 8.91 -6.68
CA ILE A 52 -3.76 7.51 -6.36
C ILE A 52 -4.17 7.44 -4.89
N ASP A 53 -4.85 6.37 -4.50
CA ASP A 53 -5.47 6.24 -3.18
C ASP A 53 -4.76 5.25 -2.29
N LEU A 54 -4.14 4.24 -2.88
CA LEU A 54 -3.45 3.15 -2.19
C LEU A 54 -2.13 2.82 -2.86
N VAL A 55 -1.12 2.54 -2.07
CA VAL A 55 0.11 1.91 -2.54
C VAL A 55 0.34 0.66 -1.70
N ILE A 56 0.46 -0.50 -2.35
CA ILE A 56 0.76 -1.75 -1.67
C ILE A 56 1.96 -2.38 -2.33
N GLU A 57 2.99 -2.68 -1.54
CA GLU A 57 4.24 -3.22 -2.05
C GLU A 57 4.73 -4.37 -1.20
N ALA A 58 5.58 -5.21 -1.76
CA ALA A 58 6.20 -6.34 -1.09
C ALA A 58 7.64 -6.48 -1.57
N SER A 59 8.43 -7.29 -0.85
CA SER A 59 9.82 -7.60 -1.20
C SER A 59 10.70 -6.34 -1.31
N MET A 60 10.47 -5.37 -0.43
CA MET A 60 11.24 -4.13 -0.38
C MET A 60 12.38 -4.23 0.63
N SER A 61 13.43 -3.43 0.41
CA SER A 61 14.45 -3.21 1.44
C SER A 61 14.06 -2.02 2.32
N ASP A 62 14.63 -1.95 3.53
CA ASP A 62 14.24 -0.95 4.52
C ASP A 62 14.31 0.49 4.01
N TYR A 63 15.40 0.83 3.32
CA TYR A 63 15.59 2.20 2.85
C TYR A 63 14.71 2.57 1.66
N ASP A 64 14.05 1.60 1.03
CA ASP A 64 13.16 1.88 -0.09
C ASP A 64 11.88 2.59 0.36
N TYR A 65 11.48 2.45 1.63
CA TYR A 65 10.21 3.01 2.09
C TYR A 65 10.32 4.03 3.23
N LEU A 66 11.48 4.21 3.85
CA LEU A 66 11.60 5.12 5.01
C LEU A 66 11.26 6.56 4.67
N ALA A 67 11.83 7.11 3.60
CA ALA A 67 11.55 8.49 3.19
C ALA A 67 10.12 8.66 2.68
N PRO A 68 9.59 7.77 1.80
CA PRO A 68 8.19 7.85 1.40
C PRO A 68 7.21 7.74 2.56
N THR A 69 7.54 6.91 3.57
CA THR A 69 6.70 6.76 4.76
C THR A 69 6.54 8.09 5.49
N ALA A 70 7.66 8.79 5.69
CA ALA A 70 7.63 10.10 6.36
C ALA A 70 6.79 11.10 5.57
N MET A 71 6.89 11.09 4.25
CA MET A 71 6.13 11.98 3.38
C MET A 71 4.62 11.73 3.49
N VAL A 72 4.20 10.47 3.45
CA VAL A 72 2.78 10.10 3.52
C VAL A 72 2.21 10.45 4.89
N ASN A 73 2.94 10.14 5.97
CA ASN A 73 2.49 10.47 7.32
C ASN A 73 2.36 11.99 7.52
N ALA A 74 3.30 12.76 7.00
CA ALA A 74 3.25 14.22 7.08
C ALA A 74 2.04 14.80 6.34
N ALA A 75 1.57 14.13 5.31
CA ALA A 75 0.39 14.53 4.54
C ALA A 75 -0.93 14.04 5.13
N GLY A 76 -0.89 13.39 6.31
CA GLY A 76 -2.10 12.91 6.98
C GLY A 76 -2.53 11.51 6.58
N GLY A 77 -1.73 10.82 5.77
CA GLY A 77 -2.02 9.44 5.40
C GLY A 77 -1.49 8.43 6.42
N VAL A 78 -1.71 7.15 6.15
CA VAL A 78 -1.29 6.05 7.03
C VAL A 78 -0.40 5.09 6.25
N VAL A 79 0.72 4.71 6.85
CA VAL A 79 1.65 3.72 6.28
C VAL A 79 1.99 2.69 7.34
N THR A 80 1.74 1.42 7.04
CA THR A 80 2.08 0.31 7.95
C THR A 80 2.55 -0.88 7.14
N GLY A 81 2.97 -1.95 7.82
CA GLY A 81 3.11 -3.25 7.20
C GLY A 81 1.75 -3.87 6.90
N TRP A 82 1.75 -5.07 6.33
CA TRP A 82 0.50 -5.72 5.91
C TRP A 82 -0.35 -6.23 7.08
N SER A 83 0.20 -6.32 8.28
CA SER A 83 -0.58 -6.67 9.47
C SER A 83 -0.99 -5.44 10.28
N GLY A 84 -0.76 -4.25 9.73
CA GLY A 84 -1.07 -3.01 10.42
C GLY A 84 0.02 -2.56 11.39
N GLU A 85 1.14 -3.27 11.42
CA GLU A 85 2.24 -2.95 12.34
C GLU A 85 2.99 -1.68 11.92
N PRO A 86 3.51 -0.91 12.87
CA PRO A 86 4.31 0.27 12.54
C PRO A 86 5.57 -0.13 11.77
N LEU A 87 6.01 0.71 10.85
CA LEU A 87 7.24 0.47 10.11
C LEU A 87 8.45 0.90 10.91
N GLY A 88 9.52 0.12 10.77
CA GLY A 88 10.83 0.39 11.36
C GLY A 88 11.87 -0.44 10.65
N LEU A 89 13.13 -0.15 10.89
CA LEU A 89 14.23 -0.88 10.26
C LEU A 89 14.15 -2.37 10.59
N GLY A 90 14.13 -3.21 9.54
CA GLY A 90 14.14 -4.66 9.71
C GLY A 90 12.83 -5.28 10.16
N THR A 91 11.74 -4.53 10.19
CA THR A 91 10.47 -5.05 10.67
C THR A 91 9.62 -5.73 9.60
N THR A 92 9.67 -5.23 8.37
CA THR A 92 8.88 -5.82 7.29
C THR A 92 9.45 -5.42 5.93
N ASP A 93 9.24 -6.28 4.95
CA ASP A 93 9.52 -5.97 3.55
C ASP A 93 8.23 -5.66 2.79
N LYS A 94 7.10 -5.52 3.50
CA LYS A 94 5.77 -5.31 2.92
C LYS A 94 5.15 -4.05 3.50
N ILE A 95 4.50 -3.28 2.63
CA ILE A 95 4.00 -1.97 3.02
C ILE A 95 2.62 -1.72 2.43
N VAL A 96 1.77 -1.06 3.21
CA VAL A 96 0.47 -0.53 2.78
C VAL A 96 0.44 0.93 3.13
N ALA A 97 0.25 1.77 2.13
CA ALA A 97 0.09 3.21 2.32
C ALA A 97 -1.24 3.66 1.76
N ALA A 98 -1.96 4.49 2.50
CA ALA A 98 -3.25 5.03 2.07
C ALA A 98 -3.37 6.49 2.50
N GLY A 99 -4.04 7.28 1.68
CA GLY A 99 -4.35 8.67 2.03
C GLY A 99 -5.50 8.78 3.04
N ASP A 100 -6.34 7.76 3.13
CA ASP A 100 -7.50 7.72 4.03
C ASP A 100 -7.33 6.59 5.05
N PRO A 101 -7.35 6.90 6.38
CA PRO A 101 -7.21 5.87 7.40
C PRO A 101 -8.28 4.77 7.36
N LYS A 102 -9.51 5.08 6.95
CA LYS A 102 -10.57 4.09 6.85
C LYS A 102 -10.30 3.11 5.71
N LEU A 103 -9.83 3.61 4.59
CA LEU A 103 -9.43 2.78 3.46
C LEU A 103 -8.27 1.87 3.85
N HIS A 104 -7.29 2.40 4.57
CA HIS A 104 -6.17 1.62 5.09
C HIS A 104 -6.67 0.45 5.95
N ALA A 105 -7.57 0.71 6.90
CA ALA A 105 -8.10 -0.31 7.80
C ALA A 105 -8.83 -1.42 7.03
N GLU A 106 -9.59 -1.06 6.01
CA GLU A 106 -10.30 -2.04 5.17
C GLU A 106 -9.33 -2.92 4.39
N VAL A 107 -8.28 -2.32 3.84
CA VAL A 107 -7.25 -3.05 3.10
C VAL A 107 -6.52 -4.05 4.01
N ILE A 108 -6.16 -3.63 5.23
CA ILE A 108 -5.52 -4.53 6.19
C ILE A 108 -6.39 -5.76 6.46
N LYS A 109 -7.70 -5.59 6.61
CA LYS A 109 -8.62 -6.70 6.80
C LYS A 109 -8.62 -7.66 5.61
N LEU A 110 -8.63 -7.13 4.39
CA LEU A 110 -8.62 -7.96 3.18
C LEU A 110 -7.33 -8.75 3.04
N LEU A 111 -6.19 -8.12 3.34
CA LEU A 111 -4.88 -8.78 3.23
C LEU A 111 -4.74 -9.94 4.22
N ASN A 112 -5.40 -9.85 5.37
CA ASN A 112 -5.29 -10.83 6.45
C ASN A 112 -6.51 -11.74 6.60
N LYS A 113 -7.40 -11.71 5.64
CA LYS A 113 -8.57 -12.58 5.62
C LYS A 113 -8.15 -14.01 5.33
N ASP A 114 -8.66 -14.95 6.07
CA ASP A 114 -8.43 -16.39 5.88
C ASP A 114 -9.42 -17.00 4.89
#